data_bb7341ca05ba973c82109df42e4e1ce7
#
_entry.id   bb7341ca05ba973c82109df42e4e1ce7
#
_cell.length_a   1.000
_cell.length_b   1.000
_cell.length_c   1.000
_cell.angle_alpha   90.00
_cell.angle_beta   90.00
_cell.angle_gamma   90.00
#
_symmetry.space_group_name_H-M   'P 1'
#
loop_
_entity.id
_entity.type
_entity.pdbx_description
1 polymer ?
#
loop_
_entity_poly.entity_id
_entity_poly.type
_entity_poly.pdbx_seq_one_letter_code
_entity_poly.pdbx_strand_id
1 'polypeptide(L)'
;MSKSIVSKELLCSALAVGKNGTKYSNSRVFHDCDGTACLRVVSTAGSITVTQQCSTDDVTFYDPETAAGAAGAVENAITVTTGRYLSFTPVLAPFVRFKIVEADVAATAVTLELAYRVEV
;
A
#
# COMPACT_ATOMS: atom_id res chain seq x y z
N MET A 1 23.09 -21.21 -5.82
CA MET A 1 21.85 -20.83 -6.53
C MET A 1 20.86 -20.25 -5.52
N SER A 2 20.43 -19.02 -5.74
CA SER A 2 19.44 -18.41 -4.87
C SER A 2 18.05 -18.94 -5.20
N LYS A 3 17.22 -19.00 -4.18
CA LYS A 3 15.80 -19.33 -4.31
C LYS A 3 14.98 -18.13 -3.94
N SER A 4 13.84 -17.97 -4.56
CA SER A 4 12.88 -16.96 -4.13
C SER A 4 11.58 -17.61 -3.70
N ILE A 5 10.97 -17.06 -2.67
CA ILE A 5 9.66 -17.48 -2.18
C ILE A 5 8.72 -16.27 -2.17
N VAL A 6 7.43 -16.55 -2.28
CA VAL A 6 6.42 -15.53 -2.12
C VAL A 6 5.95 -15.56 -0.67
N SER A 7 6.11 -14.45 0.00
CA SER A 7 5.63 -14.26 1.37
C SER A 7 4.46 -13.28 1.37
N LYS A 8 3.68 -13.29 2.44
CA LYS A 8 2.58 -12.33 2.59
C LYS A 8 2.62 -11.72 3.99
N GLU A 9 2.09 -10.52 4.08
CA GLU A 9 1.99 -9.80 5.34
C GLU A 9 0.67 -9.04 5.40
N LEU A 10 -0.02 -9.18 6.51
CA LEU A 10 -1.25 -8.44 6.77
C LEU A 10 -0.88 -7.05 7.29
N LEU A 11 -1.25 -6.02 6.55
CA LEU A 11 -0.93 -4.64 6.90
C LEU A 11 -2.03 -3.98 7.74
N CYS A 12 -3.27 -4.33 7.48
CA CYS A 12 -4.39 -3.96 8.34
C CYS A 12 -5.55 -4.93 8.10
N SER A 13 -6.38 -5.12 9.12
CA SER A 13 -7.52 -6.03 9.06
C SER A 13 -8.76 -5.29 9.52
N ALA A 14 -9.73 -5.15 8.63
CA ALA A 14 -10.98 -4.46 8.88
C ALA A 14 -10.78 -3.08 9.52
N LEU A 15 -9.79 -2.32 9.02
CA LEU A 15 -9.50 -0.98 9.51
C LEU A 15 -10.67 -0.06 9.18
N ALA A 16 -11.26 0.54 10.21
CA ALA A 16 -12.37 1.45 10.03
C ALA A 16 -11.91 2.76 9.39
N VAL A 17 -12.48 3.09 8.23
CA VAL A 17 -12.24 4.35 7.53
C VAL A 17 -13.57 5.06 7.39
N GLY A 18 -13.69 6.24 7.99
CA GLY A 18 -14.90 7.02 7.92
C GLY A 18 -15.16 7.57 6.52
N LYS A 19 -16.40 7.96 6.24
CA LYS A 19 -16.75 8.65 5.01
C LYS A 19 -15.87 9.89 4.86
N ASN A 20 -15.23 10.05 3.71
CA ASN A 20 -14.24 11.10 3.43
C ASN A 20 -13.05 11.10 4.39
N GLY A 21 -12.76 9.95 5.00
CA GLY A 21 -11.67 9.81 5.97
C GLY A 21 -10.36 9.36 5.36
N THR A 22 -9.30 9.53 6.12
CA THR A 22 -7.96 9.07 5.77
C THR A 22 -7.40 8.25 6.91
N LYS A 23 -6.88 7.08 6.60
CA LYS A 23 -6.20 6.19 7.55
C LYS A 23 -4.94 5.61 6.92
N TYR A 24 -4.11 5.01 7.75
CA TYR A 24 -2.84 4.44 7.32
C TYR A 24 -2.75 3.00 7.80
N SER A 25 -2.20 2.14 6.96
CA SER A 25 -1.85 0.78 7.36
C SER A 25 -0.67 0.81 8.34
N ASN A 26 -0.38 -0.33 8.95
CA ASN A 26 0.88 -0.50 9.67
C ASN A 26 2.04 -0.32 8.68
N SER A 27 3.14 0.23 9.17
CA SER A 27 4.38 0.28 8.41
C SER A 27 5.10 -1.06 8.46
N ARG A 28 5.94 -1.29 7.47
CA ARG A 28 6.82 -2.44 7.45
C ARG A 28 8.19 -2.08 6.91
N VAL A 29 9.19 -2.85 7.31
CA VAL A 29 10.51 -2.81 6.72
C VAL A 29 10.46 -3.44 5.33
N PHE A 30 11.00 -2.77 4.33
CA PHE A 30 10.82 -3.14 2.94
C PHE A 30 12.13 -3.45 2.20
N HIS A 31 13.21 -3.67 2.94
CA HIS A 31 14.53 -3.94 2.35
C HIS A 31 14.67 -5.36 1.77
N ASP A 32 13.79 -6.26 2.14
CA ASP A 32 13.82 -7.66 1.70
C ASP A 32 12.91 -7.94 0.50
N CYS A 33 12.24 -6.93 -0.01
CA CYS A 33 11.34 -7.08 -1.14
C CYS A 33 12.11 -6.99 -2.45
N ASP A 34 11.88 -7.95 -3.34
CA ASP A 34 12.56 -8.04 -4.62
C ASP A 34 11.56 -7.99 -5.77
N GLY A 35 11.66 -6.92 -6.58
CA GLY A 35 10.88 -6.77 -7.80
C GLY A 35 9.43 -6.40 -7.56
N THR A 36 8.54 -7.06 -8.29
CA THR A 36 7.10 -6.78 -8.27
C THR A 36 6.46 -7.33 -7.00
N ALA A 37 5.58 -6.54 -6.41
CA ALA A 37 4.74 -6.96 -5.30
C ALA A 37 3.27 -6.97 -5.72
N CYS A 38 2.43 -7.63 -4.92
CA CYS A 38 1.00 -7.63 -5.11
C CYS A 38 0.31 -7.15 -3.83
N LEU A 39 -0.76 -6.41 -4.00
CA LEU A 39 -1.55 -5.92 -2.88
C LEU A 39 -2.98 -6.44 -3.02
N ARG A 40 -3.43 -7.18 -2.02
CA ARG A 40 -4.82 -7.58 -1.91
C ARG A 40 -5.54 -6.51 -1.10
N VAL A 41 -6.52 -5.89 -1.70
CA VAL A 41 -7.31 -4.81 -1.10
C VAL A 41 -8.76 -5.26 -1.00
N VAL A 42 -9.31 -5.26 0.19
CA VAL A 42 -10.72 -5.58 0.42
C VAL A 42 -11.36 -4.43 1.16
N SER A 43 -12.45 -3.89 0.62
CA SER A 43 -13.26 -2.89 1.30
C SER A 43 -14.71 -3.37 1.37
N THR A 44 -15.41 -3.01 2.45
CA THR A 44 -16.81 -3.44 2.67
C THR A 44 -17.83 -2.49 2.05
N ALA A 45 -17.44 -1.24 1.82
CA ALA A 45 -18.33 -0.20 1.27
C ALA A 45 -17.47 0.94 0.72
N GLY A 46 -18.11 1.95 0.16
CA GLY A 46 -17.44 3.17 -0.28
C GLY A 46 -16.53 2.97 -1.48
N SER A 47 -15.72 3.96 -1.73
CA SER A 47 -14.67 3.95 -2.74
C SER A 47 -13.37 4.43 -2.10
N ILE A 48 -12.34 3.61 -2.10
CA ILE A 48 -11.07 3.95 -1.46
C ILE A 48 -9.95 4.08 -2.49
N THR A 49 -9.01 4.96 -2.21
CA THR A 49 -7.74 5.06 -2.93
C THR A 49 -6.63 4.68 -1.98
N VAL A 50 -5.78 3.74 -2.42
CA VAL A 50 -4.66 3.23 -1.65
C VAL A 50 -3.37 3.69 -2.32
N THR A 51 -2.50 4.35 -1.57
CA THR A 51 -1.24 4.90 -2.09
C THR A 51 -0.09 4.47 -1.19
N GLN A 52 0.99 3.98 -1.81
CA GLN A 52 2.22 3.68 -1.06
C GLN A 52 2.84 4.97 -0.53
N GLN A 53 3.26 4.96 0.72
CA GLN A 53 4.09 6.01 1.32
C GLN A 53 5.41 5.45 1.78
N CYS A 54 6.45 6.28 1.71
CA CYS A 54 7.83 5.88 1.95
C CYS A 54 8.44 6.68 3.09
N SER A 55 9.31 6.02 3.87
CA SER A 55 10.02 6.65 4.98
C SER A 55 11.41 6.06 5.14
N THR A 56 12.32 6.86 5.65
CA THR A 56 13.67 6.42 6.02
C THR A 56 13.82 6.21 7.53
N ASP A 57 12.91 6.71 8.34
CA ASP A 57 12.99 6.69 9.80
C ASP A 57 11.80 6.05 10.49
N ASP A 58 10.81 5.59 9.72
CA ASP A 58 9.55 5.02 10.21
C ASP A 58 8.70 5.99 11.04
N VAL A 59 8.96 7.29 10.90
CA VAL A 59 8.23 8.34 11.60
C VAL A 59 7.60 9.31 10.62
N THR A 60 8.40 9.84 9.69
CA THR A 60 7.95 10.79 8.68
C THR A 60 7.80 10.06 7.36
N PHE A 61 6.59 10.10 6.80
CA PHE A 61 6.27 9.42 5.55
C PHE A 61 5.90 10.41 4.47
N TYR A 62 6.30 10.10 3.24
CA TYR A 62 6.07 10.93 2.07
C TYR A 62 5.42 10.12 0.95
N ASP A 63 4.59 10.79 0.16
CA ASP A 63 4.14 10.24 -1.12
C ASP A 63 5.34 10.22 -2.08
N PRO A 64 5.62 9.10 -2.76
CA PRO A 64 6.76 9.07 -3.67
C PRO A 64 6.53 9.92 -4.90
N GLU A 65 7.59 10.55 -5.37
CA GLU A 65 7.59 11.41 -6.56
C GLU A 65 8.76 11.03 -7.47
N THR A 66 8.67 11.40 -8.73
CA THR A 66 9.81 11.22 -9.65
C THR A 66 10.80 12.35 -9.48
N ALA A 67 12.07 12.09 -9.80
CA ALA A 67 13.14 13.08 -9.72
C ALA A 67 12.92 14.27 -10.66
N ALA A 68 12.07 14.14 -11.67
CA ALA A 68 11.75 15.22 -12.59
C ALA A 68 10.80 16.26 -11.99
N GLY A 69 10.34 16.06 -10.76
CA GLY A 69 9.44 17.00 -10.08
C GLY A 69 8.03 17.02 -10.64
N ALA A 70 7.66 16.04 -11.45
CA ALA A 70 6.29 15.89 -11.88
C ALA A 70 5.44 15.45 -10.69
N ALA A 71 4.45 16.25 -10.34
CA ALA A 71 3.62 16.01 -9.18
C ALA A 71 2.93 14.63 -9.25
N GLY A 72 3.04 13.85 -8.19
CA GLY A 72 2.34 12.60 -8.02
C GLY A 72 2.65 11.54 -9.05
N ALA A 73 3.82 11.56 -9.61
CA ALA A 73 4.11 10.78 -10.81
C ALA A 73 4.33 9.30 -10.59
N VAL A 74 4.35 8.82 -9.38
CA VAL A 74 4.43 7.37 -9.14
C VAL A 74 3.02 6.84 -8.99
N GLU A 75 2.60 6.05 -9.98
CA GLU A 75 1.24 5.51 -10.05
C GLU A 75 1.06 4.31 -9.13
N ASN A 76 1.04 4.55 -7.84
CA ASN A 76 0.69 3.53 -6.87
C ASN A 76 -0.65 3.82 -6.18
N ALA A 77 -1.45 4.68 -6.80
CA ALA A 77 -2.79 4.97 -6.32
C ALA A 77 -3.78 3.99 -6.95
N ILE A 78 -4.47 3.25 -6.13
CA ILE A 78 -5.41 2.22 -6.56
C ILE A 78 -6.78 2.56 -6.00
N THR A 79 -7.77 2.75 -6.88
CA THR A 79 -9.15 2.99 -6.47
C THR A 79 -9.92 1.68 -6.44
N VAL A 80 -10.53 1.35 -5.31
CA VAL A 80 -11.19 0.07 -5.07
C VAL A 80 -12.56 0.30 -4.45
N THR A 81 -13.59 -0.33 -5.02
CA THR A 81 -14.94 -0.37 -4.46
C THR A 81 -15.31 -1.76 -3.93
N THR A 82 -14.53 -2.77 -4.27
CA THR A 82 -14.69 -4.16 -3.81
C THR A 82 -13.31 -4.79 -3.67
N GLY A 83 -13.25 -6.09 -3.41
CA GLY A 83 -11.97 -6.78 -3.30
C GLY A 83 -11.20 -6.83 -4.62
N ARG A 84 -9.92 -6.53 -4.58
CA ARG A 84 -9.01 -6.61 -5.73
C ARG A 84 -7.66 -7.17 -5.31
N TYR A 85 -6.99 -7.79 -6.27
CA TYR A 85 -5.62 -8.28 -6.11
C TYR A 85 -4.78 -7.66 -7.23
N LEU A 86 -3.86 -6.78 -6.86
CA LEU A 86 -3.20 -5.89 -7.81
C LEU A 86 -1.69 -6.05 -7.74
N SER A 87 -1.09 -6.16 -8.92
CA SER A 87 0.36 -6.22 -9.08
C SER A 87 0.91 -4.81 -9.28
N PHE A 88 2.00 -4.48 -8.63
CA PHE A 88 2.65 -3.18 -8.77
C PHE A 88 4.14 -3.28 -8.48
N THR A 89 4.91 -2.28 -8.92
CA THR A 89 6.32 -2.16 -8.57
C THR A 89 6.44 -1.16 -7.42
N PRO A 90 6.78 -1.62 -6.22
CA PRO A 90 6.90 -0.71 -5.08
C PRO A 90 8.06 0.26 -5.26
N VAL A 91 7.91 1.45 -4.73
CA VAL A 91 9.00 2.40 -4.63
C VAL A 91 9.96 1.94 -3.55
N LEU A 92 11.24 1.97 -3.84
CA LEU A 92 12.26 1.50 -2.91
C LEU A 92 12.39 2.44 -1.71
N ALA A 93 12.22 1.92 -0.51
CA ALA A 93 12.37 2.67 0.73
C ALA A 93 12.62 1.71 1.89
N PRO A 94 13.33 2.13 2.96
CA PRO A 94 13.52 1.30 4.13
C PRO A 94 12.22 0.93 4.84
N PHE A 95 11.27 1.86 4.91
CA PHE A 95 9.96 1.64 5.52
C PHE A 95 8.86 2.07 4.57
N VAL A 96 7.78 1.30 4.54
CA VAL A 96 6.64 1.52 3.66
C VAL A 96 5.36 1.36 4.46
N ARG A 97 4.39 2.22 4.21
CA ARG A 97 3.00 2.05 4.63
C ARG A 97 2.07 2.43 3.50
N PHE A 98 0.80 2.16 3.65
CA PHE A 98 -0.20 2.54 2.65
C PHE A 98 -1.19 3.53 3.26
N LYS A 99 -1.41 4.62 2.54
CA LYS A 99 -2.40 5.64 2.86
C LYS A 99 -3.72 5.24 2.21
N ILE A 100 -4.78 5.26 2.97
CA ILE A 100 -6.11 4.87 2.53
C ILE A 100 -7.02 6.09 2.66
N VAL A 101 -7.59 6.53 1.55
CA VAL A 101 -8.50 7.68 1.50
C VAL A 101 -9.85 7.21 0.97
N GLU A 102 -10.92 7.49 1.71
CA GLU A 102 -12.28 7.22 1.27
C GLU A 102 -12.83 8.46 0.54
N ALA A 103 -13.49 8.26 -0.59
CA ALA A 103 -13.86 9.32 -1.55
C ALA A 103 -15.22 9.95 -1.29
N ASP A 104 -15.63 10.07 -0.02
CA ASP A 104 -16.90 10.74 0.39
C ASP A 104 -18.14 9.97 -0.11
N VAL A 105 -18.08 8.66 -0.13
CA VAL A 105 -19.20 7.80 -0.53
C VAL A 105 -19.86 7.15 0.68
N ALA A 106 -19.09 6.39 1.47
CA ALA A 106 -19.58 5.69 2.66
C ALA A 106 -18.44 5.26 3.56
N ALA A 107 -18.70 5.15 4.86
CA ALA A 107 -17.76 4.52 5.78
C ALA A 107 -17.51 3.08 5.38
N THR A 108 -16.28 2.60 5.55
CA THR A 108 -15.87 1.27 5.12
C THR A 108 -14.92 0.63 6.14
N ALA A 109 -14.72 -0.67 6.01
CA ALA A 109 -13.66 -1.39 6.69
C ALA A 109 -12.71 -1.97 5.64
N VAL A 110 -11.42 -1.73 5.79
CA VAL A 110 -10.42 -2.04 4.78
C VAL A 110 -9.44 -3.07 5.32
N THR A 111 -9.16 -4.08 4.50
CA THR A 111 -8.11 -5.07 4.76
C THR A 111 -7.09 -4.98 3.65
N LEU A 112 -5.82 -4.82 4.03
CA LEU A 112 -4.69 -4.82 3.10
C LEU A 112 -3.75 -5.96 3.44
N GLU A 113 -3.42 -6.75 2.43
CA GLU A 113 -2.46 -7.84 2.54
C GLU A 113 -1.45 -7.72 1.41
N LEU A 114 -0.17 -7.63 1.78
CA LEU A 114 0.93 -7.48 0.82
C LEU A 114 1.55 -8.84 0.56
N ALA A 115 1.68 -9.20 -0.71
CA ALA A 115 2.43 -10.36 -1.16
C ALA A 115 3.68 -9.89 -1.90
N TYR A 116 4.82 -10.45 -1.58
CA TYR A 116 6.11 -10.01 -2.11
C TYR A 116 7.06 -11.20 -2.22
N ARG A 117 8.07 -11.02 -3.05
CA ARG A 117 9.10 -12.05 -3.25
C ARG A 117 10.29 -11.75 -2.35
N VAL A 118 10.74 -12.78 -1.69
CA VAL A 118 11.95 -12.73 -0.87
C VAL A 118 12.96 -13.69 -1.47
N GLU A 119 14.19 -13.25 -1.63
CA GLU A 119 15.29 -14.10 -2.04
C GLU A 119 15.87 -14.80 -0.83
N VAL A 120 16.05 -16.10 -0.93
CA VAL A 120 16.51 -16.95 0.16
C VAL A 120 17.87 -17.55 -0.15
#